data_fdaa9b5709f867f065721651a56c11ca
#
_entry.id   fdaa9b5709f867f065721651a56c11ca
#
_cell.length_a   1.000
_cell.length_b   1.000
_cell.length_c   1.000
_cell.angle_alpha   90.00
_cell.angle_beta   90.00
_cell.angle_gamma   90.00
#
_symmetry.space_group_name_H-M   'P 1'
#
loop_
_entity.id
_entity.type
_entity.pdbx_description
1 polymer ?
#
loop_
_entity_poly.entity_id
_entity_poly.type
_entity_poly.pdbx_seq_one_letter_code
_entity_poly.pdbx_strand_id
1 'polypeptide(L)'
;MIVYVINTYINNSLSIMNLTRHSKVIVQGITEKISTQIALMMRSCGTNVVAGISPGEGGEEWHGIPVFSLVEQAVAKIGLIDTSVIVMHAYQVLDAALEAIASGLKQIVIITEGVPPLDMVKLLRKAEVTETLIIGPNSAGIIVPEKLLLGTHPTQFYTPGPIGIISSSNTLSYEIAWELTKSSLGQSISVSLGCDPIVGSSFLQWLQKLDEDEHTKLIVLVGEVGGVSEEVAASYISETIDKPVIAYIAGTHVPINKNHSHANSLIGARAYKIESKIAAFEGVNIPVAKRPSDIPSLARNLL
;
A
#
# COMPACT_ATOMS: atom_id res chain seq x y z
N MET A 1 22.23 13.33 2.12
CA MET A 1 21.36 13.28 3.32
C MET A 1 20.07 12.48 3.06
N ILE A 2 19.49 12.52 1.88
CA ILE A 2 18.31 11.71 1.50
C ILE A 2 18.67 10.22 1.36
N VAL A 3 19.83 9.88 0.81
CA VAL A 3 20.32 8.49 0.65
C VAL A 3 20.60 7.81 2.00
N TYR A 4 20.97 8.56 3.03
CA TYR A 4 21.25 8.01 4.38
C TYR A 4 19.97 7.60 5.14
N VAL A 5 18.85 8.25 4.85
CA VAL A 5 17.54 7.90 5.43
C VAL A 5 17.00 6.60 4.81
N ILE A 6 17.27 6.36 3.53
CA ILE A 6 16.81 5.17 2.81
C ILE A 6 17.51 3.90 3.32
N ASN A 7 18.81 3.95 3.63
CA ASN A 7 19.56 2.77 4.09
C ASN A 7 19.23 2.31 5.53
N THR A 8 18.67 3.17 6.36
CA THR A 8 18.30 2.79 7.74
C THR A 8 17.01 1.96 7.77
N TYR A 9 16.15 2.08 6.74
CA TYR A 9 14.89 1.31 6.64
C TYR A 9 15.06 -0.14 6.14
N ILE A 10 16.22 -0.51 5.61
CA ILE A 10 16.43 -1.81 4.96
C ILE A 10 16.70 -2.94 5.98
N ASN A 11 17.13 -2.63 7.20
CA ASN A 11 17.66 -3.64 8.12
C ASN A 11 16.66 -4.28 9.10
N ASN A 12 15.36 -3.99 9.04
CA ASN A 12 14.38 -4.64 9.90
C ASN A 12 13.59 -5.70 9.14
N SER A 13 14.14 -6.91 9.11
CA SER A 13 13.49 -8.14 8.65
C SER A 13 12.41 -8.59 9.65
N LEU A 14 11.37 -7.79 9.85
CA LEU A 14 10.16 -8.28 10.49
C LEU A 14 9.27 -8.90 9.43
N SER A 15 8.87 -10.14 9.68
CA SER A 15 7.97 -10.94 8.87
C SER A 15 6.60 -10.24 8.68
N ILE A 16 6.55 -9.21 7.84
CA ILE A 16 5.32 -8.47 7.54
C ILE A 16 4.33 -9.34 6.74
N MET A 17 4.79 -10.47 6.21
CA MET A 17 3.96 -11.43 5.48
C MET A 17 3.22 -12.44 6.38
N ASN A 18 3.23 -12.27 7.69
CA ASN A 18 2.38 -13.08 8.59
C ASN A 18 0.89 -12.68 8.57
N LEU A 19 0.48 -11.87 7.57
CA LEU A 19 -0.93 -11.55 7.35
C LEU A 19 -1.67 -12.80 6.88
N THR A 20 -2.47 -13.35 7.78
CA THR A 20 -3.31 -14.51 7.53
C THR A 20 -4.78 -14.14 7.75
N ARG A 21 -5.68 -15.05 7.39
CA ARG A 21 -7.11 -14.91 7.74
C ARG A 21 -7.37 -14.81 9.25
N HIS A 22 -6.39 -15.19 10.08
CA HIS A 22 -6.50 -15.13 11.54
C HIS A 22 -5.98 -13.81 12.12
N SER A 23 -5.28 -13.01 11.32
CA SER A 23 -4.79 -11.70 11.78
C SER A 23 -5.95 -10.82 12.19
N LYS A 24 -5.87 -10.31 13.43
CA LYS A 24 -6.92 -9.46 14.01
C LYS A 24 -6.76 -8.03 13.53
N VAL A 25 -7.82 -7.51 12.94
CA VAL A 25 -7.85 -6.17 12.35
C VAL A 25 -8.87 -5.29 13.06
N ILE A 26 -8.51 -4.06 13.37
CA ILE A 26 -9.44 -3.02 13.80
C ILE A 26 -9.62 -1.96 12.72
N VAL A 27 -10.77 -1.29 12.73
CA VAL A 27 -11.06 -0.16 11.87
C VAL A 27 -11.29 1.08 12.73
N GLN A 28 -10.41 2.08 12.62
CA GLN A 28 -10.58 3.37 13.28
C GLN A 28 -11.43 4.30 12.41
N GLY A 29 -12.46 4.92 13.01
CA GLY A 29 -13.50 5.68 12.32
C GLY A 29 -14.70 4.84 11.87
N ILE A 30 -14.92 3.65 12.47
CA ILE A 30 -15.88 2.63 12.03
C ILE A 30 -17.31 3.15 11.83
N THR A 31 -17.72 4.15 12.59
CA THR A 31 -19.09 4.70 12.58
C THR A 31 -19.36 5.66 11.41
N GLU A 32 -18.31 6.10 10.72
CA GLU A 32 -18.47 6.87 9.50
C GLU A 32 -18.97 5.97 8.36
N LYS A 33 -19.89 6.48 7.54
CA LYS A 33 -20.56 5.69 6.48
C LYS A 33 -19.58 4.98 5.53
N ILE A 34 -18.51 5.65 5.12
CA ILE A 34 -17.51 5.08 4.20
C ILE A 34 -16.71 4.00 4.92
N SER A 35 -16.29 4.26 6.15
CA SER A 35 -15.50 3.31 6.96
C SER A 35 -16.27 2.03 7.25
N THR A 36 -17.58 2.16 7.57
CA THR A 36 -18.48 1.02 7.73
C THR A 36 -18.50 0.15 6.47
N GLN A 37 -18.68 0.77 5.30
CA GLN A 37 -18.71 0.02 4.03
C GLN A 37 -17.39 -0.72 3.76
N ILE A 38 -16.25 -0.06 4.04
CA ILE A 38 -14.92 -0.67 3.91
C ILE A 38 -14.78 -1.86 4.87
N ALA A 39 -15.16 -1.70 6.14
CA ALA A 39 -15.10 -2.77 7.12
C ALA A 39 -15.94 -4.00 6.71
N LEU A 40 -17.15 -3.78 6.19
CA LEU A 40 -18.02 -4.84 5.70
C LEU A 40 -17.45 -5.53 4.45
N MET A 41 -16.85 -4.77 3.54
CA MET A 41 -16.16 -5.32 2.37
C MET A 41 -14.95 -6.16 2.79
N MET A 42 -14.14 -5.70 3.74
CA MET A 42 -13.02 -6.45 4.31
C MET A 42 -13.50 -7.78 4.92
N ARG A 43 -14.57 -7.76 5.71
CA ARG A 43 -15.18 -8.98 6.29
C ARG A 43 -15.68 -9.94 5.21
N SER A 44 -16.32 -9.44 4.16
CA SER A 44 -16.80 -10.29 3.06
C SER A 44 -15.67 -10.99 2.30
N CYS A 45 -14.45 -10.43 2.34
CA CYS A 45 -13.22 -11.02 1.79
C CYS A 45 -12.51 -11.98 2.74
N GLY A 46 -13.07 -12.21 3.92
CA GLY A 46 -12.49 -13.12 4.91
C GLY A 46 -11.53 -12.44 5.91
N THR A 47 -11.41 -11.11 5.90
CA THR A 47 -10.62 -10.36 6.90
C THR A 47 -11.30 -10.45 8.27
N ASN A 48 -10.53 -10.81 9.28
CA ASN A 48 -10.98 -10.91 10.66
C ASN A 48 -11.03 -9.51 11.32
N VAL A 49 -12.05 -8.73 10.98
CA VAL A 49 -12.31 -7.44 11.64
C VAL A 49 -12.93 -7.69 13.00
N VAL A 50 -12.13 -7.53 14.04
CA VAL A 50 -12.49 -7.89 15.44
C VAL A 50 -13.10 -6.73 16.23
N ALA A 51 -12.84 -5.49 15.84
CA ALA A 51 -13.41 -4.31 16.48
C ALA A 51 -13.40 -3.08 15.58
N GLY A 52 -14.26 -2.14 15.89
CA GLY A 52 -14.22 -0.76 15.44
C GLY A 52 -13.77 0.17 16.55
N ILE A 53 -13.13 1.27 16.19
CA ILE A 53 -12.77 2.34 17.12
C ILE A 53 -13.48 3.61 16.69
N SER A 54 -14.23 4.19 17.64
CA SER A 54 -14.89 5.49 17.46
C SER A 54 -14.96 6.22 18.81
N PRO A 55 -14.23 7.33 18.98
CA PRO A 55 -14.20 8.06 20.25
C PRO A 55 -15.59 8.48 20.71
N GLY A 56 -15.95 8.14 21.96
CA GLY A 56 -17.25 8.46 22.55
C GLY A 56 -18.39 7.49 22.24
N GLU A 57 -18.20 6.53 21.33
CA GLU A 57 -19.24 5.55 20.93
C GLU A 57 -18.90 4.12 21.40
N GLY A 58 -17.99 3.99 22.38
CA GLY A 58 -17.62 2.69 22.96
C GLY A 58 -18.77 2.02 23.68
N GLY A 59 -18.86 0.69 23.53
CA GLY A 59 -19.90 -0.16 24.12
C GLY A 59 -21.05 -0.47 23.18
N GLU A 60 -21.09 0.14 22.00
CA GLU A 60 -22.04 -0.15 20.93
C GLU A 60 -21.55 -1.32 20.05
N GLU A 61 -22.46 -1.81 19.23
CA GLU A 61 -22.15 -2.79 18.18
C GLU A 61 -22.58 -2.22 16.83
N TRP A 62 -21.67 -2.23 15.85
CA TRP A 62 -21.92 -1.70 14.52
C TRP A 62 -21.84 -2.82 13.48
N HIS A 63 -22.99 -3.22 12.93
CA HIS A 63 -23.10 -4.35 11.99
C HIS A 63 -22.44 -5.66 12.49
N GLY A 64 -22.60 -5.98 13.79
CA GLY A 64 -21.99 -7.15 14.39
C GLY A 64 -20.48 -7.00 14.68
N ILE A 65 -19.97 -5.74 14.68
CA ILE A 65 -18.61 -5.41 15.07
C ILE A 65 -18.67 -4.62 16.38
N PRO A 66 -18.05 -5.09 17.48
CA PRO A 66 -18.01 -4.34 18.73
C PRO A 66 -17.21 -3.05 18.56
N VAL A 67 -17.71 -1.95 19.11
CA VAL A 67 -17.08 -0.63 19.04
C VAL A 67 -16.47 -0.26 20.38
N PHE A 68 -15.25 0.26 20.36
CA PHE A 68 -14.55 0.79 21.51
C PHE A 68 -14.22 2.27 21.29
N SER A 69 -14.16 3.04 22.38
CA SER A 69 -13.75 4.44 22.29
C SER A 69 -12.25 4.60 22.05
N LEU A 70 -11.43 3.64 22.50
CA LEU A 70 -9.97 3.67 22.42
C LEU A 70 -9.41 2.31 21.96
N VAL A 71 -8.27 2.35 21.25
CA VAL A 71 -7.57 1.14 20.81
C VAL A 71 -7.11 0.29 22.00
N GLU A 72 -6.62 0.91 23.08
CA GLU A 72 -6.18 0.19 24.30
C GLU A 72 -7.32 -0.62 24.93
N GLN A 73 -8.56 -0.14 24.89
CA GLN A 73 -9.73 -0.86 25.38
C GLN A 73 -10.00 -2.11 24.54
N ALA A 74 -9.88 -1.99 23.21
CA ALA A 74 -10.01 -3.13 22.31
C ALA A 74 -8.91 -4.17 22.58
N VAL A 75 -7.65 -3.74 22.73
CA VAL A 75 -6.51 -4.62 23.04
C VAL A 75 -6.72 -5.31 24.39
N ALA A 76 -7.16 -4.59 25.43
CA ALA A 76 -7.43 -5.15 26.76
C ALA A 76 -8.53 -6.24 26.72
N LYS A 77 -9.53 -6.08 25.87
CA LYS A 77 -10.66 -7.00 25.74
C LYS A 77 -10.41 -8.20 24.84
N ILE A 78 -9.70 -7.96 23.71
CA ILE A 78 -9.56 -8.91 22.59
C ILE A 78 -8.20 -9.61 22.61
N GLY A 79 -7.20 -9.00 23.25
CA GLY A 79 -5.80 -9.40 23.22
C GLY A 79 -5.06 -8.75 22.05
N LEU A 80 -3.94 -9.37 21.62
CA LEU A 80 -3.11 -8.84 20.52
C LEU A 80 -3.93 -8.56 19.27
N ILE A 81 -3.72 -7.38 18.70
CA ILE A 81 -4.29 -6.92 17.45
C ILE A 81 -3.14 -6.63 16.49
N ASP A 82 -3.23 -7.15 15.27
CA ASP A 82 -2.12 -7.11 14.31
C ASP A 82 -2.11 -5.81 13.51
N THR A 83 -3.29 -5.35 13.06
CA THR A 83 -3.39 -4.25 12.10
C THR A 83 -4.50 -3.28 12.49
N SER A 84 -4.24 -1.99 12.31
CA SER A 84 -5.27 -0.95 12.26
C SER A 84 -5.45 -0.45 10.84
N VAL A 85 -6.69 -0.39 10.37
CA VAL A 85 -7.09 0.31 9.14
C VAL A 85 -7.76 1.61 9.53
N ILE A 86 -7.17 2.74 9.10
CA ILE A 86 -7.63 4.09 9.46
C ILE A 86 -8.41 4.70 8.30
N VAL A 87 -9.68 5.01 8.56
CA VAL A 87 -10.58 5.66 7.61
C VAL A 87 -11.36 6.73 8.37
N MET A 88 -10.85 7.94 8.40
CA MET A 88 -11.42 9.06 9.16
C MET A 88 -10.98 10.40 8.58
N HIS A 89 -11.40 11.50 9.18
CA HIS A 89 -11.00 12.81 8.72
C HIS A 89 -9.47 13.00 8.77
N ALA A 90 -8.87 13.62 7.75
CA ALA A 90 -7.42 13.73 7.57
C ALA A 90 -6.66 14.30 8.78
N TYR A 91 -7.23 15.26 9.48
CA TYR A 91 -6.63 15.88 10.68
C TYR A 91 -6.69 14.99 11.95
N GLN A 92 -7.42 13.89 11.91
CA GLN A 92 -7.52 12.94 13.04
C GLN A 92 -6.58 11.72 12.86
N VAL A 93 -6.03 11.54 11.66
CA VAL A 93 -5.21 10.37 11.31
C VAL A 93 -3.96 10.26 12.18
N LEU A 94 -3.27 11.38 12.46
CA LEU A 94 -2.07 11.34 13.29
C LEU A 94 -2.37 10.79 14.68
N ASP A 95 -3.39 11.30 15.35
CA ASP A 95 -3.74 10.88 16.70
C ASP A 95 -4.18 9.41 16.73
N ALA A 96 -5.00 9.00 15.77
CA ALA A 96 -5.44 7.62 15.62
C ALA A 96 -4.27 6.64 15.39
N ALA A 97 -3.31 7.02 14.52
CA ALA A 97 -2.14 6.19 14.24
C ALA A 97 -1.19 6.12 15.45
N LEU A 98 -0.97 7.23 16.15
CA LEU A 98 -0.14 7.26 17.36
C LEU A 98 -0.76 6.43 18.50
N GLU A 99 -2.08 6.45 18.64
CA GLU A 99 -2.82 5.63 19.59
C GLU A 99 -2.65 4.13 19.28
N ALA A 100 -2.77 3.73 18.00
CA ALA A 100 -2.55 2.36 17.57
C ALA A 100 -1.11 1.89 17.86
N ILE A 101 -0.10 2.74 17.57
CA ILE A 101 1.30 2.46 17.89
C ILE A 101 1.50 2.32 19.42
N ALA A 102 0.94 3.23 20.19
CA ALA A 102 1.05 3.20 21.66
C ALA A 102 0.41 1.94 22.26
N SER A 103 -0.63 1.42 21.63
CA SER A 103 -1.31 0.16 22.00
C SER A 103 -0.58 -1.11 21.50
N GLY A 104 0.58 -0.95 20.86
CA GLY A 104 1.45 -2.07 20.46
C GLY A 104 1.21 -2.62 19.04
N LEU A 105 0.33 -2.01 18.24
CA LEU A 105 0.09 -2.46 16.87
C LEU A 105 1.32 -2.19 16.00
N LYS A 106 1.67 -3.15 15.16
CA LYS A 106 2.87 -3.12 14.32
C LYS A 106 2.60 -2.82 12.85
N GLN A 107 1.32 -2.75 12.47
CA GLN A 107 0.92 -2.44 11.11
C GLN A 107 -0.27 -1.50 11.09
N ILE A 108 -0.16 -0.45 10.28
CA ILE A 108 -1.20 0.56 10.11
C ILE A 108 -1.40 0.82 8.62
N VAL A 109 -2.64 0.76 8.17
CA VAL A 109 -3.05 1.06 6.79
C VAL A 109 -3.91 2.32 6.82
N ILE A 110 -3.47 3.37 6.16
CA ILE A 110 -4.15 4.67 6.12
C ILE A 110 -4.80 4.84 4.74
N ILE A 111 -6.12 4.71 4.72
CA ILE A 111 -6.92 4.89 3.49
C ILE A 111 -7.19 6.38 3.22
N THR A 112 -7.33 7.13 4.29
CA THR A 112 -7.59 8.58 4.26
C THR A 112 -6.61 9.32 3.36
N GLU A 113 -7.13 10.21 2.51
CA GLU A 113 -6.35 11.13 1.67
C GLU A 113 -6.15 12.50 2.34
N GLY A 114 -5.12 13.23 1.93
CA GLY A 114 -4.90 14.62 2.34
C GLY A 114 -4.43 14.78 3.77
N VAL A 115 -3.77 13.79 4.34
CA VAL A 115 -3.15 13.88 5.66
C VAL A 115 -2.06 14.97 5.63
N PRO A 116 -2.04 15.92 6.59
CA PRO A 116 -1.06 16.99 6.59
C PRO A 116 0.38 16.46 6.54
N PRO A 117 1.25 16.95 5.65
CA PRO A 117 2.62 16.45 5.49
C PRO A 117 3.44 16.45 6.78
N LEU A 118 3.28 17.48 7.62
CA LEU A 118 3.98 17.55 8.92
C LEU A 118 3.51 16.47 9.90
N ASP A 119 2.25 16.08 9.82
CA ASP A 119 1.72 15.00 10.65
C ASP A 119 2.25 13.64 10.19
N MET A 120 2.37 13.44 8.87
CA MET A 120 3.04 12.26 8.34
C MET A 120 4.52 12.20 8.76
N VAL A 121 5.26 13.31 8.74
CA VAL A 121 6.65 13.33 9.25
C VAL A 121 6.73 12.93 10.72
N LYS A 122 5.81 13.41 11.57
CA LYS A 122 5.76 13.02 13.00
C LYS A 122 5.44 11.53 13.15
N LEU A 123 4.44 11.06 12.40
CA LEU A 123 4.03 9.66 12.42
C LEU A 123 5.18 8.73 12.00
N LEU A 124 5.86 9.03 10.89
CA LEU A 124 6.95 8.19 10.38
C LEU A 124 8.13 8.12 11.34
N ARG A 125 8.50 9.23 11.99
CA ARG A 125 9.52 9.22 13.05
C ARG A 125 9.14 8.32 14.22
N LYS A 126 7.86 8.31 14.61
CA LYS A 126 7.39 7.43 15.66
C LYS A 126 7.38 5.96 15.19
N ALA A 127 6.89 5.71 13.99
CA ALA A 127 6.83 4.38 13.38
C ALA A 127 8.23 3.74 13.25
N GLU A 128 9.25 4.53 12.88
CA GLU A 128 10.65 4.10 12.81
C GLU A 128 11.14 3.57 14.17
N VAL A 129 10.97 4.34 15.23
CA VAL A 129 11.44 3.97 16.59
C VAL A 129 10.67 2.75 17.13
N THR A 130 9.44 2.55 16.73
CA THR A 130 8.58 1.45 17.20
C THR A 130 8.54 0.27 16.24
N GLU A 131 9.27 0.33 15.13
CA GLU A 131 9.26 -0.71 14.08
C GLU A 131 7.84 -1.01 13.59
N THR A 132 7.06 0.04 13.33
CA THR A 132 5.68 -0.07 12.85
C THR A 132 5.63 0.19 11.36
N LEU A 133 5.06 -0.73 10.58
CA LEU A 133 4.82 -0.52 9.16
C LEU A 133 3.63 0.40 8.95
N ILE A 134 3.84 1.46 8.17
CA ILE A 134 2.77 2.36 7.73
C ILE A 134 2.57 2.21 6.22
N ILE A 135 1.34 2.00 5.79
CA ILE A 135 0.93 1.94 4.39
C ILE A 135 -0.04 3.10 4.15
N GLY A 136 0.14 3.84 3.08
CA GLY A 136 -0.57 5.09 2.84
C GLY A 136 0.17 6.30 3.42
N PRO A 137 -0.48 7.46 3.52
CA PRO A 137 -1.92 7.76 3.34
C PRO A 137 -2.36 7.71 1.87
N ASN A 138 -3.66 7.91 1.63
CA ASN A 138 -4.28 7.88 0.31
C ASN A 138 -3.96 6.56 -0.42
N SER A 139 -4.16 5.45 0.27
CA SER A 139 -3.83 4.11 -0.20
C SER A 139 -5.11 3.28 -0.38
N ALA A 140 -5.12 2.42 -1.38
CA ALA A 140 -6.13 1.36 -1.47
C ALA A 140 -5.85 0.20 -0.48
N GLY A 141 -4.69 0.21 0.18
CA GLY A 141 -4.29 -0.79 1.15
C GLY A 141 -3.61 -2.01 0.53
N ILE A 142 -3.94 -3.18 1.06
CA ILE A 142 -3.38 -4.47 0.64
C ILE A 142 -4.53 -5.43 0.32
N ILE A 143 -4.35 -6.23 -0.73
CA ILE A 143 -5.18 -7.40 -1.00
C ILE A 143 -4.31 -8.64 -1.25
N VAL A 144 -4.63 -9.73 -0.56
CA VAL A 144 -4.22 -11.09 -0.92
C VAL A 144 -5.49 -11.79 -1.40
N PRO A 145 -5.61 -12.07 -2.71
CA PRO A 145 -6.87 -12.52 -3.29
C PRO A 145 -7.44 -13.75 -2.58
N GLU A 146 -8.75 -13.74 -2.32
CA GLU A 146 -9.50 -14.78 -1.60
C GLU A 146 -9.06 -15.04 -0.15
N LYS A 147 -8.09 -14.29 0.39
CA LYS A 147 -7.57 -14.49 1.74
C LYS A 147 -7.78 -13.30 2.66
N LEU A 148 -7.43 -12.10 2.19
CA LEU A 148 -7.37 -10.91 3.04
C LEU A 148 -7.54 -9.64 2.21
N LEU A 149 -8.33 -8.70 2.72
CA LEU A 149 -8.37 -7.31 2.26
C LEU A 149 -8.16 -6.37 3.43
N LEU A 150 -7.19 -5.46 3.32
CA LEU A 150 -6.96 -4.36 4.26
C LEU A 150 -7.12 -3.04 3.51
N GLY A 151 -8.34 -2.64 3.25
CA GLY A 151 -8.62 -1.40 2.53
C GLY A 151 -9.73 -1.49 1.49
N THR A 152 -9.51 -0.92 0.30
CA THR A 152 -10.56 -0.63 -0.69
C THR A 152 -10.37 -1.31 -2.05
N HIS A 153 -9.44 -2.25 -2.19
CA HIS A 153 -9.26 -2.95 -3.47
C HIS A 153 -10.54 -3.64 -3.92
N PRO A 154 -11.00 -3.42 -5.16
CA PRO A 154 -12.20 -4.06 -5.70
C PRO A 154 -11.94 -5.54 -5.97
N THR A 155 -12.42 -6.39 -5.08
CA THR A 155 -12.08 -7.83 -5.02
C THR A 155 -12.39 -8.61 -6.30
N GLN A 156 -13.40 -8.17 -7.07
CA GLN A 156 -13.77 -8.78 -8.35
C GLN A 156 -12.68 -8.68 -9.44
N PHE A 157 -11.68 -7.85 -9.25
CA PHE A 157 -10.57 -7.68 -10.21
C PHE A 157 -9.37 -8.57 -9.89
N TYR A 158 -9.42 -9.28 -8.77
CA TYR A 158 -8.29 -10.05 -8.26
C TYR A 158 -8.61 -11.53 -8.19
N THR A 159 -7.69 -12.37 -8.64
CA THR A 159 -7.73 -13.83 -8.49
C THR A 159 -6.39 -14.33 -7.97
N PRO A 160 -6.35 -15.44 -7.22
CA PRO A 160 -5.08 -16.00 -6.78
C PRO A 160 -4.15 -16.34 -7.95
N GLY A 161 -2.88 -16.02 -7.80
CA GLY A 161 -1.85 -16.29 -8.82
C GLY A 161 -0.46 -15.87 -8.34
N PRO A 162 0.57 -15.94 -9.19
CA PRO A 162 1.96 -15.80 -8.78
C PRO A 162 2.51 -14.36 -8.90
N ILE A 163 1.70 -13.36 -9.21
CA ILE A 163 2.22 -12.02 -9.51
C ILE A 163 1.97 -11.06 -8.34
N GLY A 164 3.04 -10.50 -7.79
CA GLY A 164 2.99 -9.42 -6.82
C GLY A 164 2.85 -8.07 -7.51
N ILE A 165 1.99 -7.20 -7.01
CA ILE A 165 1.82 -5.82 -7.52
C ILE A 165 2.22 -4.83 -6.44
N ILE A 166 3.10 -3.88 -6.76
CA ILE A 166 3.44 -2.73 -5.92
C ILE A 166 3.10 -1.48 -6.71
N SER A 167 2.23 -0.63 -6.18
CA SER A 167 1.72 0.52 -6.93
C SER A 167 1.73 1.82 -6.11
N SER A 168 2.18 2.91 -6.72
CA SER A 168 1.95 4.27 -6.23
C SER A 168 0.59 4.83 -6.68
N SER A 169 -0.12 4.14 -7.58
CA SER A 169 -1.43 4.54 -8.07
C SER A 169 -2.52 3.54 -7.68
N ASN A 170 -3.55 4.00 -6.99
CA ASN A 170 -4.67 3.15 -6.57
C ASN A 170 -5.43 2.56 -7.76
N THR A 171 -5.80 3.39 -8.73
CA THR A 171 -6.66 3.01 -9.86
C THR A 171 -5.94 2.14 -10.88
N LEU A 172 -4.66 2.40 -11.14
CA LEU A 172 -3.87 1.60 -12.09
C LEU A 172 -3.55 0.21 -11.53
N SER A 173 -3.40 0.06 -10.21
CA SER A 173 -3.29 -1.28 -9.62
C SER A 173 -4.52 -2.14 -9.92
N TYR A 174 -5.73 -1.55 -9.94
CA TYR A 174 -6.97 -2.25 -10.27
C TYR A 174 -7.03 -2.68 -11.72
N GLU A 175 -6.65 -1.79 -12.65
CA GLU A 175 -6.64 -2.09 -14.07
C GLU A 175 -5.64 -3.20 -14.40
N ILE A 176 -4.44 -3.11 -13.86
CA ILE A 176 -3.40 -4.14 -14.05
C ILE A 176 -3.84 -5.49 -13.46
N ALA A 177 -4.40 -5.48 -12.25
CA ALA A 177 -4.93 -6.69 -11.64
C ALA A 177 -6.02 -7.34 -12.52
N TRP A 178 -6.91 -6.53 -13.09
CA TRP A 178 -7.95 -7.01 -14.00
C TRP A 178 -7.38 -7.57 -15.30
N GLU A 179 -6.39 -6.92 -15.91
CA GLU A 179 -5.71 -7.44 -17.10
C GLU A 179 -5.03 -8.78 -16.84
N LEU A 180 -4.36 -8.94 -15.70
CA LEU A 180 -3.77 -10.20 -15.27
C LEU A 180 -4.82 -11.28 -15.01
N THR A 181 -5.89 -10.94 -14.31
CA THR A 181 -7.02 -11.85 -14.00
C THR A 181 -7.71 -12.36 -15.26
N LYS A 182 -8.04 -11.46 -16.20
CA LYS A 182 -8.59 -11.84 -17.52
C LYS A 182 -7.67 -12.78 -18.31
N SER A 183 -6.39 -12.67 -18.06
CA SER A 183 -5.35 -13.47 -18.71
C SER A 183 -5.01 -14.75 -17.96
N SER A 184 -5.76 -15.12 -16.92
CA SER A 184 -5.57 -16.30 -16.07
C SER A 184 -4.20 -16.36 -15.38
N LEU A 185 -3.59 -15.20 -15.07
CA LEU A 185 -2.33 -15.11 -14.36
C LEU A 185 -2.54 -14.90 -12.85
N GLY A 186 -3.42 -14.01 -12.46
CA GLY A 186 -3.73 -13.76 -11.05
C GLY A 186 -2.62 -13.13 -10.22
N GLN A 187 -2.91 -12.83 -8.96
CA GLN A 187 -2.01 -12.11 -8.07
C GLN A 187 -1.73 -12.89 -6.78
N SER A 188 -0.48 -12.86 -6.31
CA SER A 188 -0.10 -13.30 -4.95
C SER A 188 -0.53 -12.26 -3.92
N ILE A 189 -0.27 -11.00 -4.21
CA ILE A 189 -0.58 -9.85 -3.39
C ILE A 189 -0.61 -8.58 -4.25
N SER A 190 -1.42 -7.60 -3.87
CA SER A 190 -1.32 -6.24 -4.41
C SER A 190 -1.27 -5.23 -3.27
N VAL A 191 -0.30 -4.34 -3.34
CA VAL A 191 -0.06 -3.29 -2.35
C VAL A 191 -0.10 -1.93 -3.02
N SER A 192 -0.92 -1.04 -2.47
CA SER A 192 -0.90 0.37 -2.82
C SER A 192 -0.12 1.14 -1.77
N LEU A 193 0.99 1.76 -2.19
CA LEU A 193 1.85 2.55 -1.29
C LEU A 193 1.15 3.82 -0.79
N GLY A 194 0.23 4.35 -1.59
CA GLY A 194 -0.43 5.63 -1.39
C GLY A 194 -0.03 6.67 -2.42
N CYS A 195 -0.90 7.68 -2.57
CA CYS A 195 -0.76 8.74 -3.59
C CYS A 195 -0.40 10.11 -3.00
N ASP A 196 -0.28 10.24 -1.68
CA ASP A 196 0.10 11.50 -1.02
C ASP A 196 1.62 11.77 -1.11
N PRO A 197 2.08 13.04 -0.98
CA PRO A 197 3.49 13.39 -1.15
C PRO A 197 4.46 12.68 -0.19
N ILE A 198 3.98 12.31 1.00
CA ILE A 198 4.73 11.59 2.02
C ILE A 198 3.95 10.34 2.39
N VAL A 199 4.47 9.20 1.99
CA VAL A 199 3.89 7.87 2.25
C VAL A 199 4.74 7.08 3.25
N GLY A 200 4.11 6.12 3.91
CA GLY A 200 4.68 5.36 5.01
C GLY A 200 5.61 4.22 4.61
N SER A 201 5.47 3.71 3.40
CA SER A 201 6.31 2.63 2.88
C SER A 201 6.79 2.93 1.46
N SER A 202 7.88 2.29 1.05
CA SER A 202 8.56 2.53 -0.22
C SER A 202 8.54 1.33 -1.16
N PHE A 203 8.83 1.55 -2.44
CA PHE A 203 9.06 0.47 -3.40
C PHE A 203 10.12 -0.51 -2.91
N LEU A 204 11.24 -0.02 -2.34
CA LEU A 204 12.34 -0.87 -1.91
C LEU A 204 11.92 -1.89 -0.84
N GLN A 205 11.18 -1.41 0.18
CA GLN A 205 10.68 -2.29 1.24
C GLN A 205 9.77 -3.39 0.71
N TRP A 206 8.91 -3.08 -0.24
CA TRP A 206 7.99 -4.06 -0.81
C TRP A 206 8.63 -4.94 -1.87
N LEU A 207 9.61 -4.45 -2.63
CA LEU A 207 10.42 -5.26 -3.53
C LEU A 207 11.14 -6.36 -2.76
N GLN A 208 11.83 -6.01 -1.67
CA GLN A 208 12.50 -7.00 -0.82
C GLN A 208 11.52 -8.05 -0.29
N LYS A 209 10.36 -7.61 0.23
CA LYS A 209 9.36 -8.54 0.77
C LYS A 209 8.77 -9.49 -0.26
N LEU A 210 8.51 -8.99 -1.46
CA LEU A 210 7.99 -9.80 -2.55
C LEU A 210 9.05 -10.73 -3.14
N ASP A 211 10.32 -10.33 -3.07
CA ASP A 211 11.43 -11.18 -3.46
C ASP A 211 11.60 -12.38 -2.52
N GLU A 212 11.41 -12.17 -1.22
CA GLU A 212 11.43 -13.19 -0.19
C GLU A 212 10.16 -14.09 -0.18
N ASP A 213 9.03 -13.60 -0.73
CA ASP A 213 7.75 -14.33 -0.69
C ASP A 213 7.73 -15.53 -1.66
N GLU A 214 7.53 -16.73 -1.13
CA GLU A 214 7.49 -17.98 -1.93
C GLU A 214 6.31 -18.04 -2.91
N HIS A 215 5.23 -17.31 -2.64
CA HIS A 215 4.02 -17.27 -3.48
C HIS A 215 4.16 -16.32 -4.66
N THR A 216 5.08 -15.36 -4.58
CA THR A 216 5.36 -14.40 -5.65
C THR A 216 6.47 -14.95 -6.55
N LYS A 217 6.22 -15.01 -7.85
CA LYS A 217 7.19 -15.45 -8.87
C LYS A 217 7.61 -14.33 -9.81
N LEU A 218 6.82 -13.26 -9.90
CA LEU A 218 7.06 -12.09 -10.71
C LEU A 218 6.49 -10.87 -9.99
N ILE A 219 7.13 -9.73 -10.12
CA ILE A 219 6.71 -8.46 -9.52
C ILE A 219 6.32 -7.47 -10.62
N VAL A 220 5.19 -6.81 -10.46
CA VAL A 220 4.79 -5.66 -11.29
C VAL A 220 4.91 -4.40 -10.43
N LEU A 221 5.79 -3.49 -10.85
CA LEU A 221 5.97 -2.18 -10.23
C LEU A 221 5.23 -1.13 -11.04
N VAL A 222 4.32 -0.42 -10.39
CA VAL A 222 3.49 0.63 -11.01
C VAL A 222 3.88 1.97 -10.44
N GLY A 223 4.57 2.75 -11.24
CA GLY A 223 4.99 4.11 -10.91
C GLY A 223 4.16 5.18 -11.60
N GLU A 224 4.36 6.43 -11.19
CA GLU A 224 3.65 7.58 -11.76
C GLU A 224 4.58 8.79 -11.94
N VAL A 225 4.00 9.88 -12.44
CA VAL A 225 4.71 11.16 -12.60
C VAL A 225 5.09 11.74 -11.26
N GLY A 226 6.31 12.26 -11.15
CA GLY A 226 6.81 12.93 -9.94
C GLY A 226 7.75 12.08 -9.11
N GLY A 227 8.53 12.72 -8.25
CA GLY A 227 9.53 12.05 -7.41
C GLY A 227 10.64 11.32 -8.19
N VAL A 228 11.48 10.60 -7.46
CA VAL A 228 12.61 9.80 -7.97
C VAL A 228 12.59 8.36 -7.44
N SER A 229 11.50 7.95 -6.83
CA SER A 229 11.39 6.64 -6.17
C SER A 229 11.53 5.48 -7.14
N GLU A 230 11.08 5.66 -8.39
CA GLU A 230 11.16 4.64 -9.43
C GLU A 230 12.58 4.47 -9.97
N GLU A 231 13.33 5.56 -10.14
CA GLU A 231 14.75 5.49 -10.53
C GLU A 231 15.58 4.78 -9.45
N VAL A 232 15.31 5.08 -8.17
CA VAL A 232 15.95 4.40 -7.04
C VAL A 232 15.55 2.93 -7.01
N ALA A 233 14.28 2.61 -7.29
CA ALA A 233 13.81 1.23 -7.38
C ALA A 233 14.49 0.46 -8.51
N ALA A 234 14.69 1.08 -9.69
CA ALA A 234 15.38 0.44 -10.82
C ALA A 234 16.81 0.02 -10.47
N SER A 235 17.60 0.92 -9.81
CA SER A 235 18.92 0.57 -9.31
C SER A 235 18.87 -0.57 -8.30
N TYR A 236 17.96 -0.49 -7.33
CA TYR A 236 17.82 -1.50 -6.28
C TYR A 236 17.46 -2.88 -6.85
N ILE A 237 16.55 -2.93 -7.83
CA ILE A 237 16.16 -4.19 -8.50
C ILE A 237 17.38 -4.83 -9.15
N SER A 238 18.18 -4.05 -9.89
CA SER A 238 19.35 -4.59 -10.61
C SER A 238 20.44 -5.13 -9.69
N GLU A 239 20.52 -4.66 -8.45
CA GLU A 239 21.57 -5.01 -7.50
C GLU A 239 21.16 -6.10 -6.51
N THR A 240 19.83 -6.26 -6.25
CA THR A 240 19.39 -6.98 -5.05
C THR A 240 18.23 -7.94 -5.29
N ILE A 241 17.39 -7.74 -6.31
CA ILE A 241 16.17 -8.52 -6.52
C ILE A 241 16.42 -9.63 -7.52
N ASP A 242 16.16 -10.87 -7.11
CA ASP A 242 16.36 -12.06 -7.93
C ASP A 242 15.16 -12.37 -8.83
N LYS A 243 13.95 -12.00 -8.41
CA LYS A 243 12.72 -12.26 -9.18
C LYS A 243 12.57 -11.31 -10.36
N PRO A 244 11.99 -11.78 -11.47
CA PRO A 244 11.70 -10.91 -12.60
C PRO A 244 10.74 -9.79 -12.22
N VAL A 245 11.02 -8.58 -12.72
CA VAL A 245 10.22 -7.37 -12.50
C VAL A 245 9.77 -6.81 -13.82
N ILE A 246 8.51 -6.35 -13.90
CA ILE A 246 7.97 -5.55 -14.99
C ILE A 246 7.62 -4.18 -14.43
N ALA A 247 8.05 -3.11 -15.07
CA ALA A 247 7.66 -1.75 -14.71
C ALA A 247 6.54 -1.24 -15.62
N TYR A 248 5.65 -0.44 -15.05
CA TYR A 248 4.70 0.39 -15.78
C TYR A 248 4.72 1.79 -15.18
N ILE A 249 4.97 2.81 -16.01
CA ILE A 249 5.02 4.21 -15.58
C ILE A 249 3.87 4.96 -16.20
N ALA A 250 2.96 5.44 -15.36
CA ALA A 250 1.79 6.19 -15.79
C ALA A 250 2.15 7.58 -16.30
N GLY A 251 1.37 8.09 -17.26
CA GLY A 251 1.44 9.48 -17.70
C GLY A 251 2.19 9.73 -19.00
N THR A 252 2.66 8.71 -19.72
CA THR A 252 3.39 8.83 -21.01
C THR A 252 2.65 9.61 -22.11
N HIS A 253 1.32 9.71 -22.02
CA HIS A 253 0.48 10.41 -23.02
C HIS A 253 -0.07 11.75 -22.53
N VAL A 254 0.42 12.24 -21.41
CA VAL A 254 -0.07 13.49 -20.84
C VAL A 254 0.63 14.69 -21.51
N PRO A 255 -0.13 15.68 -22.04
CA PRO A 255 0.47 16.88 -22.64
C PRO A 255 1.29 17.67 -21.61
N ILE A 256 2.52 18.02 -21.99
CA ILE A 256 3.53 18.69 -21.16
C ILE A 256 3.06 20.04 -20.56
N ASN A 257 2.00 20.64 -21.13
CA ASN A 257 1.54 22.01 -20.82
C ASN A 257 0.25 22.07 -19.99
N LYS A 258 -0.25 20.99 -19.42
CA LYS A 258 -1.44 21.02 -18.55
C LYS A 258 -1.05 20.75 -17.11
N ASN A 259 -1.42 21.67 -16.21
CA ASN A 259 -1.41 21.42 -14.78
C ASN A 259 -2.37 20.25 -14.49
N HIS A 260 -1.84 19.13 -14.05
CA HIS A 260 -2.62 17.96 -13.71
C HIS A 260 -3.11 18.09 -12.28
N SER A 261 -4.38 17.75 -12.09
CA SER A 261 -5.17 17.98 -10.88
C SER A 261 -4.84 17.07 -9.69
N HIS A 262 -3.82 16.21 -9.78
CA HIS A 262 -3.33 15.53 -8.60
C HIS A 262 -2.35 16.43 -7.87
N ALA A 263 -2.66 16.77 -6.62
CA ALA A 263 -1.89 17.66 -5.76
C ALA A 263 -0.41 17.22 -5.59
N ASN A 264 -0.09 15.99 -5.97
CA ASN A 264 1.21 15.36 -5.83
C ASN A 264 2.14 15.52 -7.03
N SER A 265 1.61 15.90 -8.19
CA SER A 265 2.45 16.30 -9.32
C SER A 265 2.97 17.71 -9.09
N LEU A 266 3.88 17.90 -8.15
CA LEU A 266 4.69 19.12 -8.04
C LEU A 266 5.57 19.23 -9.28
N ILE A 267 4.93 19.65 -10.37
CA ILE A 267 5.53 19.88 -11.69
C ILE A 267 6.29 21.20 -11.61
N GLY A 268 7.49 21.15 -11.11
CA GLY A 268 8.32 22.35 -11.01
C GLY A 268 9.76 22.20 -11.49
N ALA A 269 10.25 21.00 -11.74
CA ALA A 269 11.61 20.82 -12.19
C ALA A 269 11.72 19.75 -13.29
N ARG A 270 12.58 20.02 -14.27
CA ARG A 270 12.96 19.11 -15.37
C ARG A 270 13.46 17.73 -14.92
N ALA A 271 13.66 17.51 -13.62
CA ALA A 271 14.19 16.29 -13.01
C ALA A 271 13.18 15.15 -12.84
N TYR A 272 11.89 15.39 -13.09
CA TYR A 272 10.84 14.37 -12.80
C TYR A 272 10.12 13.93 -14.07
N LYS A 273 10.87 13.76 -15.16
CA LYS A 273 10.29 13.34 -16.43
C LYS A 273 10.03 11.85 -16.45
N ILE A 274 8.90 11.45 -17.04
CA ILE A 274 8.54 10.05 -17.28
C ILE A 274 9.65 9.32 -18.04
N GLU A 275 10.26 10.03 -19.01
CA GLU A 275 11.36 9.50 -19.83
C GLU A 275 12.57 9.08 -18.97
N SER A 276 12.91 9.82 -17.90
CA SER A 276 14.02 9.45 -17.02
C SER A 276 13.70 8.17 -16.24
N LYS A 277 12.46 8.01 -15.78
CA LYS A 277 12.01 6.79 -15.09
C LYS A 277 12.06 5.57 -16.01
N ILE A 278 11.50 5.71 -17.22
CA ILE A 278 11.54 4.64 -18.23
C ILE A 278 13.00 4.27 -18.55
N ALA A 279 13.84 5.27 -18.82
CA ALA A 279 15.26 5.04 -19.13
C ALA A 279 16.03 4.37 -17.97
N ALA A 280 15.66 4.65 -16.73
CA ALA A 280 16.27 3.99 -15.56
C ALA A 280 15.99 2.49 -15.56
N PHE A 281 14.75 2.06 -15.81
CA PHE A 281 14.40 0.64 -15.90
C PHE A 281 15.00 -0.04 -17.14
N GLU A 282 14.89 0.58 -18.31
CA GLU A 282 15.46 0.05 -19.55
C GLU A 282 16.98 -0.08 -19.47
N GLY A 283 17.66 0.89 -18.83
CA GLY A 283 19.12 0.88 -18.62
C GLY A 283 19.63 -0.29 -17.78
N VAL A 284 18.78 -0.92 -17.00
CA VAL A 284 19.08 -2.12 -16.20
C VAL A 284 18.34 -3.37 -16.72
N ASN A 285 17.88 -3.35 -17.98
CA ASN A 285 17.19 -4.44 -18.66
C ASN A 285 15.86 -4.89 -18.02
N ILE A 286 15.18 -4.01 -17.30
CA ILE A 286 13.84 -4.27 -16.78
C ILE A 286 12.82 -3.89 -17.86
N PRO A 287 11.93 -4.79 -18.30
CA PRO A 287 10.92 -4.48 -19.30
C PRO A 287 9.92 -3.45 -18.77
N VAL A 288 9.66 -2.41 -19.58
CA VAL A 288 8.67 -1.38 -19.29
C VAL A 288 7.45 -1.57 -20.20
N ALA A 289 6.30 -1.84 -19.60
CA ALA A 289 5.04 -1.94 -20.33
C ALA A 289 4.59 -0.56 -20.81
N LYS A 290 4.13 -0.45 -22.06
CA LYS A 290 3.60 0.80 -22.62
C LYS A 290 2.14 1.04 -22.22
N ARG A 291 1.39 -0.02 -21.99
CA ARG A 291 -0.02 -0.03 -21.55
C ARG A 291 -0.23 -1.12 -20.52
N PRO A 292 -1.20 -0.97 -19.61
CA PRO A 292 -1.58 -2.04 -18.68
C PRO A 292 -1.86 -3.37 -19.38
N SER A 293 -2.49 -3.35 -20.54
CA SER A 293 -2.80 -4.53 -21.36
C SER A 293 -1.59 -5.28 -21.92
N ASP A 294 -0.40 -4.69 -21.92
CA ASP A 294 0.83 -5.34 -22.40
C ASP A 294 1.44 -6.23 -21.29
N ILE A 295 1.13 -5.96 -20.02
CA ILE A 295 1.72 -6.63 -18.85
C ILE A 295 1.50 -8.16 -18.87
N PRO A 296 0.29 -8.69 -19.18
CA PRO A 296 0.11 -10.13 -19.22
C PRO A 296 0.99 -10.86 -20.23
N SER A 297 1.26 -10.24 -21.38
CA SER A 297 2.15 -10.82 -22.39
C SER A 297 3.60 -10.82 -21.92
N LEU A 298 4.07 -9.73 -21.32
CA LEU A 298 5.40 -9.63 -20.72
C LEU A 298 5.57 -10.65 -19.59
N ALA A 299 4.56 -10.79 -18.74
CA ALA A 299 4.60 -11.73 -17.62
C ALA A 299 4.72 -13.19 -18.06
N ARG A 300 3.99 -13.59 -19.12
CA ARG A 300 4.12 -14.97 -19.65
C ARG A 300 5.51 -15.28 -20.21
N ASN A 301 6.24 -14.29 -20.68
CA ASN A 301 7.59 -14.48 -21.21
C ASN A 301 8.64 -14.59 -20.10
N LEU A 302 8.31 -14.16 -18.88
CA LEU A 302 9.23 -14.15 -17.74
C LEU A 302 8.93 -15.21 -16.69
N LEU A 303 7.70 -15.77 -16.67
CA LEU A 303 7.29 -16.91 -15.85
C LEU A 303 7.63 -18.25 -16.51
#